data_246145cafd73bb87613f68d2763f2505
#
_entry.id   246145cafd73bb87613f68d2763f2505
#
_cell.length_a   1.000
_cell.length_b   1.000
_cell.length_c   1.000
_cell.angle_alpha   90.00
_cell.angle_beta   90.00
_cell.angle_gamma   90.00
#
_symmetry.space_group_name_H-M   'P 1'
#
loop_
_entity.id
_entity.type
_entity.pdbx_description
1 polymer ?
#
loop_
_entity_poly.entity_id
_entity_poly.type
_entity_poly.pdbx_seq_one_letter_code
_entity_poly.pdbx_strand_id
1 'polypeptide(L)'
;GYLIGDLWEQTAFLQDCEAYGRQIAEASQGITVVFGNVAVDWKRHNTDGHVRKYNAAFVAQNGRFVETGQGLSFVAKTLLPAYREFDDVRYFTGQETLLREKRISLKNGGPCFSLTLAGQPYTLGVLLCEDGWNEHYASDVSALLKTGGAELLCNLSASPFTLGKNKKRHALFSRQAKELHLPLIYCNPIGVQNNGKNIFTFDGQSCVYGPDGAIKSAAPMFEAKLLAFTWDKATQKIKALAAEDELIATEEDEKAVIFKTLRYGTAGFLQQLGINRMVLGASGGIDSAVTAALLAHILGPRQVLLVNMPGRYNSELTRNLAQQLAENLGCNYTIVPIGDSVTHTVEQLYSPIHSYTSNRDFKVELTELMYENIQARDRGARVLSGFSAAFRGGICCNANKAEITVGYGTFYGDLLGLFCPLGDLWKYQVYDLGRYLNEIVYKKEVIPEAIFTIRPSAELSEEQTVGRGGDPLLYEYHDYLFRAFVENWEKMSPAEVLRHYMEHNLEAFIGCGSGVIDRLFSTHDAFIRDLERWYTLFAGFASAKRIQAPPILSLSRRAYGFDFREAQLSPYFSMEYEERKAKLLTQDRLF
;
A
#
# COMPACT_ATOMS: atom_id res chain seq x y z
N GLY A 1 12.93 4.55 11.19
CA GLY A 1 12.58 4.46 9.82
C GLY A 1 13.49 3.54 9.04
N TYR A 2 12.89 2.53 8.50
CA TYR A 2 13.62 1.50 7.78
C TYR A 2 13.62 1.74 6.25
N LEU A 3 12.49 2.22 5.69
CA LEU A 3 12.33 2.48 4.26
C LEU A 3 12.85 3.88 3.88
N ILE A 4 14.14 4.13 4.10
CA ILE A 4 14.77 5.43 3.85
C ILE A 4 15.63 5.48 2.60
N GLY A 5 15.62 4.40 1.79
CA GLY A 5 16.29 4.33 0.50
C GLY A 5 17.79 4.63 0.57
N ASP A 6 18.28 5.38 -0.40
CA ASP A 6 19.71 5.67 -0.57
C ASP A 6 20.31 6.58 0.51
N LEU A 7 19.53 7.01 1.52
CA LEU A 7 20.09 7.66 2.71
C LEU A 7 21.08 6.73 3.45
N TRP A 8 20.90 5.40 3.32
CA TRP A 8 21.89 4.40 3.80
C TRP A 8 23.24 4.46 3.11
N GLU A 9 23.41 5.22 2.03
CA GLU A 9 24.68 5.38 1.33
C GLU A 9 25.44 6.66 1.74
N GLN A 10 24.82 7.49 2.59
CA GLN A 10 25.43 8.74 3.06
C GLN A 10 26.30 8.48 4.32
N THR A 11 27.61 8.69 4.18
CA THR A 11 28.58 8.50 5.26
C THR A 11 28.25 9.29 6.52
N ALA A 12 27.87 10.57 6.39
CA ALA A 12 27.51 11.40 7.53
C ALA A 12 26.29 10.86 8.29
N PHE A 13 25.27 10.40 7.56
CA PHE A 13 24.09 9.77 8.16
C PHE A 13 24.44 8.49 8.95
N LEU A 14 25.33 7.65 8.40
CA LEU A 14 25.79 6.45 9.09
C LEU A 14 26.57 6.78 10.37
N GLN A 15 27.43 7.80 10.32
CA GLN A 15 28.18 8.28 11.51
C GLN A 15 27.25 8.83 12.58
N ASP A 16 26.21 9.57 12.20
CA ASP A 16 25.17 10.05 13.11
C ASP A 16 24.39 8.89 13.75
N CYS A 17 24.02 7.87 12.97
CA CYS A 17 23.39 6.67 13.51
C CYS A 17 24.25 6.00 14.59
N GLU A 18 25.56 5.86 14.38
CA GLU A 18 26.48 5.33 15.38
C GLU A 18 26.59 6.24 16.61
N ALA A 19 26.66 7.57 16.39
CA ALA A 19 26.74 8.54 17.50
C ALA A 19 25.48 8.49 18.38
N TYR A 20 24.28 8.49 17.78
CA TYR A 20 23.04 8.33 18.53
C TYR A 20 22.94 6.95 19.22
N GLY A 21 23.43 5.90 18.59
CA GLY A 21 23.52 4.57 19.22
C GLY A 21 24.34 4.60 20.50
N ARG A 22 25.48 5.33 20.54
CA ARG A 22 26.28 5.52 21.75
C ARG A 22 25.55 6.33 22.82
N GLN A 23 24.83 7.39 22.42
CA GLN A 23 24.03 8.18 23.38
C GLN A 23 22.90 7.34 24.01
N ILE A 24 22.23 6.46 23.23
CA ILE A 24 21.26 5.51 23.78
C ILE A 24 21.93 4.57 24.79
N ALA A 25 23.12 4.06 24.47
CA ALA A 25 23.84 3.21 25.40
C ALA A 25 24.20 3.95 26.69
N GLU A 26 24.71 5.17 26.61
CA GLU A 26 25.04 6.02 27.78
C GLU A 26 23.79 6.29 28.65
N ALA A 27 22.62 6.47 28.02
CA ALA A 27 21.35 6.70 28.71
C ALA A 27 20.79 5.45 29.42
N SER A 28 21.38 4.25 29.22
CA SER A 28 20.88 2.99 29.78
C SER A 28 21.27 2.73 31.25
N GLN A 29 21.52 3.80 32.03
CA GLN A 29 21.84 3.68 33.45
C GLN A 29 20.67 3.10 34.24
N GLY A 30 20.90 1.98 34.94
CA GLY A 30 19.90 1.31 35.78
C GLY A 30 18.81 0.56 34.99
N ILE A 31 18.88 0.53 33.65
CA ILE A 31 17.96 -0.18 32.78
C ILE A 31 18.69 -0.97 31.68
N THR A 32 18.00 -1.89 31.06
CA THR A 32 18.43 -2.53 29.81
C THR A 32 17.62 -2.00 28.65
N VAL A 33 18.30 -1.55 27.60
CA VAL A 33 17.66 -1.03 26.37
C VAL A 33 18.01 -1.94 25.21
N VAL A 34 16.99 -2.37 24.45
CA VAL A 34 17.12 -3.15 23.22
C VAL A 34 16.62 -2.29 22.06
N PHE A 35 17.46 -2.04 21.06
CA PHE A 35 17.10 -1.14 19.97
C PHE A 35 17.74 -1.54 18.65
N GLY A 36 17.08 -1.18 17.55
CA GLY A 36 17.58 -1.36 16.19
C GLY A 36 18.41 -0.16 15.73
N ASN A 37 19.51 -0.42 15.03
CA ASN A 37 20.33 0.60 14.38
C ASN A 37 21.11 -0.03 13.21
N VAL A 38 21.92 0.76 12.51
CA VAL A 38 22.92 0.26 11.56
C VAL A 38 24.24 0.01 12.30
N ALA A 39 24.88 -1.14 12.03
CA ALA A 39 26.26 -1.37 12.38
C ALA A 39 27.13 -1.24 11.13
N VAL A 40 28.22 -0.48 11.20
CA VAL A 40 29.10 -0.21 10.04
C VAL A 40 30.49 -0.76 10.31
N ASP A 41 31.00 -1.57 9.39
CA ASP A 41 32.42 -1.96 9.38
C ASP A 41 33.17 -1.06 8.38
N TRP A 42 33.67 0.05 8.88
CA TRP A 42 34.39 1.07 8.08
C TRP A 42 35.67 0.55 7.42
N LYS A 43 36.19 -0.60 7.87
CA LYS A 43 37.45 -1.19 7.34
C LYS A 43 37.18 -2.17 6.20
N ARG A 44 35.93 -2.56 5.98
CA ARG A 44 35.54 -3.55 4.96
C ARG A 44 34.59 -2.96 3.95
N HIS A 45 34.82 -3.36 2.71
CA HIS A 45 33.95 -3.02 1.59
C HIS A 45 33.34 -4.30 1.01
N ASN A 46 32.15 -4.18 0.49
CA ASN A 46 31.51 -5.21 -0.30
C ASN A 46 32.13 -5.26 -1.71
N THR A 47 31.76 -6.25 -2.51
CA THR A 47 32.24 -6.40 -3.90
C THR A 47 31.86 -5.22 -4.82
N ASP A 48 30.84 -4.47 -4.46
CA ASP A 48 30.36 -3.27 -5.15
C ASP A 48 31.11 -1.98 -4.72
N GLY A 49 32.08 -2.09 -3.80
CA GLY A 49 32.87 -0.97 -3.28
C GLY A 49 32.22 -0.18 -2.15
N HIS A 50 30.98 -0.44 -1.78
CA HIS A 50 30.32 0.21 -0.65
C HIS A 50 30.86 -0.31 0.69
N VAL A 51 30.95 0.58 1.70
CA VAL A 51 31.29 0.21 3.06
C VAL A 51 30.29 -0.82 3.59
N ARG A 52 30.78 -1.81 4.32
CA ARG A 52 29.94 -2.90 4.82
C ARG A 52 29.04 -2.43 5.95
N LYS A 53 27.75 -2.66 5.79
CA LYS A 53 26.69 -2.29 6.74
C LYS A 53 25.83 -3.50 7.10
N TYR A 54 25.31 -3.48 8.33
CA TYR A 54 24.41 -4.48 8.85
C TYR A 54 23.16 -3.80 9.41
N ASN A 55 21.98 -4.28 9.03
CA ASN A 55 20.76 -3.98 9.75
C ASN A 55 20.86 -4.73 11.09
N ALA A 56 21.01 -4.01 12.20
CA ALA A 56 21.50 -4.57 13.44
C ALA A 56 20.62 -4.22 14.64
N ALA A 57 20.64 -5.10 15.64
CA ALA A 57 20.11 -4.85 16.97
C ALA A 57 21.23 -4.80 17.99
N PHE A 58 21.10 -3.84 18.89
CA PHE A 58 22.01 -3.59 20.00
C PHE A 58 21.29 -3.77 21.33
N VAL A 59 22.03 -4.22 22.30
CA VAL A 59 21.58 -4.24 23.69
C VAL A 59 22.56 -3.39 24.51
N ALA A 60 22.02 -2.49 25.32
CA ALA A 60 22.79 -1.64 26.22
C ALA A 60 22.31 -1.79 27.67
N GLN A 61 23.22 -1.81 28.61
CA GLN A 61 22.93 -1.89 30.03
C GLN A 61 23.98 -1.11 30.82
N ASN A 62 23.55 -0.32 31.79
CA ASN A 62 24.42 0.45 32.67
C ASN A 62 25.48 1.28 31.92
N GLY A 63 25.05 1.97 30.86
CA GLY A 63 25.87 2.89 30.09
C GLY A 63 26.78 2.24 29.03
N ARG A 64 26.68 0.94 28.78
CA ARG A 64 27.54 0.20 27.86
C ARG A 64 26.76 -0.76 26.96
N PHE A 65 27.31 -1.03 25.80
CA PHE A 65 26.82 -2.13 24.96
C PHE A 65 27.12 -3.47 25.63
N VAL A 66 26.16 -4.38 25.56
CA VAL A 66 26.28 -5.77 26.01
C VAL A 66 26.74 -6.61 24.83
N GLU A 67 27.71 -7.48 25.03
CA GLU A 67 28.13 -8.46 24.04
C GLU A 67 27.31 -9.75 24.15
N THR A 68 27.17 -10.44 23.03
CA THR A 68 26.58 -11.79 22.99
C THR A 68 27.57 -12.79 23.64
N GLY A 69 27.10 -13.98 23.99
CA GLY A 69 27.93 -15.07 24.47
C GLY A 69 29.07 -15.47 23.51
N GLN A 70 29.01 -15.03 22.24
CA GLN A 70 30.06 -15.25 21.24
C GLN A 70 30.93 -14.00 21.00
N GLY A 71 30.81 -12.96 21.84
CA GLY A 71 31.64 -11.74 21.79
C GLY A 71 31.27 -10.79 20.65
N LEU A 72 29.99 -10.78 20.21
CA LEU A 72 29.48 -9.82 19.25
C LEU A 72 28.80 -8.67 20.00
N SER A 73 29.13 -7.42 19.66
CA SER A 73 28.51 -6.22 20.25
C SER A 73 27.14 -5.89 19.67
N PHE A 74 26.70 -6.63 18.65
CA PHE A 74 25.38 -6.53 18.02
C PHE A 74 25.01 -7.87 17.36
N VAL A 75 23.72 -8.06 17.06
CA VAL A 75 23.25 -9.10 16.14
C VAL A 75 22.78 -8.44 14.85
N ALA A 76 23.12 -9.02 13.71
CA ALA A 76 22.67 -8.54 12.42
C ALA A 76 21.44 -9.31 11.96
N LYS A 77 20.64 -8.71 11.09
CA LYS A 77 19.50 -9.39 10.45
C LYS A 77 19.98 -10.56 9.62
N THR A 78 19.35 -11.73 9.82
CA THR A 78 19.69 -12.97 9.12
C THR A 78 18.99 -13.06 7.78
N LEU A 79 17.67 -12.86 7.77
CA LEU A 79 16.82 -12.97 6.61
C LEU A 79 16.65 -11.60 5.96
N LEU A 80 17.31 -11.39 4.83
CA LEU A 80 17.29 -10.13 4.09
C LEU A 80 16.27 -10.20 2.96
N PRO A 81 15.05 -9.65 3.12
CA PRO A 81 14.06 -9.68 2.06
C PRO A 81 14.44 -8.77 0.89
N ALA A 82 14.15 -9.25 -0.33
CA ALA A 82 14.33 -8.53 -1.58
C ALA A 82 13.06 -8.64 -2.44
N TYR A 83 11.90 -8.46 -1.81
CA TYR A 83 10.60 -8.56 -2.44
C TYR A 83 9.69 -7.42 -1.97
N ARG A 84 8.70 -7.06 -2.80
CA ARG A 84 7.77 -5.95 -2.54
C ARG A 84 8.53 -4.65 -2.26
N GLU A 85 8.21 -3.98 -1.15
CA GLU A 85 8.85 -2.75 -0.67
C GLU A 85 10.26 -2.96 -0.09
N PHE A 86 10.67 -4.21 0.16
CA PHE A 86 11.93 -4.52 0.82
C PHE A 86 13.08 -4.66 -0.17
N ASP A 87 14.22 -4.08 0.19
CA ASP A 87 15.44 -4.08 -0.62
C ASP A 87 16.69 -4.21 0.27
N ASP A 88 16.59 -5.06 1.30
CA ASP A 88 17.64 -5.21 2.32
C ASP A 88 18.99 -5.62 1.73
N VAL A 89 18.97 -6.51 0.76
CA VAL A 89 20.19 -7.02 0.11
C VAL A 89 20.97 -5.94 -0.63
N ARG A 90 20.33 -4.84 -1.01
CA ARG A 90 20.98 -3.69 -1.64
C ARG A 90 21.89 -2.94 -0.67
N TYR A 91 21.51 -2.86 0.59
CA TYR A 91 22.17 -2.00 1.56
C TYR A 91 22.94 -2.76 2.64
N PHE A 92 22.54 -3.98 2.98
CA PHE A 92 23.00 -4.69 4.16
C PHE A 92 23.60 -6.06 3.87
N THR A 93 24.55 -6.43 4.72
CA THR A 93 25.12 -7.78 4.77
C THR A 93 24.41 -8.59 5.86
N GLY A 94 24.10 -9.85 5.58
CA GLY A 94 23.40 -10.73 6.51
C GLY A 94 24.29 -11.27 7.64
N GLN A 95 23.63 -11.70 8.71
CA GLN A 95 24.24 -12.32 9.90
C GLN A 95 25.16 -13.49 9.55
N GLU A 96 24.79 -14.36 8.62
CA GLU A 96 25.59 -15.54 8.25
C GLU A 96 26.99 -15.17 7.75
N THR A 97 27.11 -14.08 6.98
CA THR A 97 28.41 -13.58 6.52
C THR A 97 29.25 -13.09 7.69
N LEU A 98 28.65 -12.36 8.65
CA LEU A 98 29.32 -11.89 9.85
C LEU A 98 29.84 -13.07 10.68
N LEU A 99 29.01 -14.08 10.93
CA LEU A 99 29.38 -15.26 11.71
C LEU A 99 30.50 -16.07 11.04
N ARG A 100 30.40 -16.29 9.73
CA ARG A 100 31.46 -16.99 8.95
C ARG A 100 32.80 -16.28 9.05
N GLU A 101 32.83 -14.97 8.93
CA GLU A 101 34.04 -14.17 9.00
C GLU A 101 34.63 -14.14 10.39
N LYS A 102 33.79 -14.15 11.41
CA LYS A 102 34.21 -14.24 12.82
C LYS A 102 34.51 -15.68 13.26
N ARG A 103 34.34 -16.67 12.37
CA ARG A 103 34.50 -18.11 12.64
C ARG A 103 33.60 -18.62 13.78
N ILE A 104 32.40 -18.05 13.92
CA ILE A 104 31.40 -18.44 14.90
C ILE A 104 30.51 -19.52 14.30
N SER A 105 30.39 -20.65 15.02
CA SER A 105 29.54 -21.76 14.59
C SER A 105 28.15 -21.68 15.22
N LEU A 106 27.11 -21.93 14.42
CA LEU A 106 25.72 -22.05 14.89
C LEU A 106 25.37 -23.45 15.43
N LYS A 107 26.31 -24.38 15.52
CA LYS A 107 26.04 -25.73 16.06
C LYS A 107 25.47 -25.73 17.46
N ASN A 108 25.83 -24.75 18.27
CA ASN A 108 25.35 -24.55 19.63
C ASN A 108 24.26 -23.48 19.75
N GLY A 109 23.63 -23.13 18.65
CA GLY A 109 22.57 -22.13 18.56
C GLY A 109 23.02 -20.74 18.10
N GLY A 110 22.05 -19.82 17.98
CA GLY A 110 22.27 -18.45 17.55
C GLY A 110 22.85 -17.55 18.67
N PRO A 111 23.38 -16.38 18.30
CA PRO A 111 23.96 -15.44 19.26
C PRO A 111 22.88 -14.81 20.15
N CYS A 112 23.01 -14.99 21.46
CA CYS A 112 22.12 -14.42 22.47
C CYS A 112 22.90 -13.49 23.41
N PHE A 113 22.19 -12.54 23.99
CA PHE A 113 22.74 -11.61 24.99
C PHE A 113 22.52 -12.12 26.42
N SER A 114 23.57 -12.15 27.23
CA SER A 114 23.48 -12.48 28.67
C SER A 114 23.30 -11.21 29.47
N LEU A 115 22.20 -11.12 30.21
CA LEU A 115 21.81 -9.94 30.98
C LEU A 115 21.71 -10.28 32.47
N THR A 116 21.93 -9.29 33.32
CA THR A 116 21.62 -9.39 34.75
C THR A 116 20.52 -8.37 35.08
N LEU A 117 19.33 -8.86 35.44
CA LEU A 117 18.19 -8.03 35.81
C LEU A 117 17.79 -8.34 37.25
N ALA A 118 17.73 -7.32 38.11
CA ALA A 118 17.44 -7.48 39.52
C ALA A 118 18.31 -8.59 40.22
N GLY A 119 19.57 -8.71 39.83
CA GLY A 119 20.50 -9.70 40.36
C GLY A 119 20.34 -11.13 39.82
N GLN A 120 19.41 -11.34 38.87
CA GLN A 120 19.19 -12.65 38.23
C GLN A 120 19.71 -12.67 36.80
N PRO A 121 20.28 -13.80 36.34
CA PRO A 121 20.70 -13.95 34.95
C PRO A 121 19.52 -14.23 34.00
N TYR A 122 19.57 -13.58 32.84
CA TYR A 122 18.64 -13.78 31.75
C TYR A 122 19.35 -13.89 30.41
N THR A 123 18.86 -14.71 29.53
CA THR A 123 19.37 -14.84 28.15
C THR A 123 18.34 -14.34 27.17
N LEU A 124 18.68 -13.27 26.44
CA LEU A 124 17.80 -12.61 25.47
C LEU A 124 18.20 -12.98 24.05
N GLY A 125 17.24 -13.51 23.29
CA GLY A 125 17.32 -13.65 21.83
C GLY A 125 16.66 -12.47 21.13
N VAL A 126 17.37 -11.86 20.17
CA VAL A 126 16.83 -10.72 19.41
C VAL A 126 16.69 -11.09 17.94
N LEU A 127 15.50 -10.84 17.40
CA LEU A 127 15.10 -11.00 16.02
C LEU A 127 14.93 -9.62 15.36
N LEU A 128 15.22 -9.52 14.08
CA LEU A 128 15.02 -8.31 13.30
C LEU A 128 13.98 -8.54 12.20
N CYS A 129 12.75 -8.13 12.46
CA CYS A 129 11.61 -8.13 11.52
C CYS A 129 11.41 -9.47 10.80
N GLU A 130 11.96 -9.62 9.57
CA GLU A 130 11.84 -10.81 8.72
C GLU A 130 12.36 -12.08 9.40
N ASP A 131 13.32 -11.99 10.31
CA ASP A 131 13.82 -13.13 11.07
C ASP A 131 12.71 -13.89 11.83
N GLY A 132 11.62 -13.20 12.15
CA GLY A 132 10.42 -13.81 12.73
C GLY A 132 9.41 -14.34 11.71
N TRP A 133 9.53 -14.01 10.41
CA TRP A 133 8.63 -14.45 9.33
C TRP A 133 9.22 -15.64 8.54
N ASN A 134 9.72 -16.61 9.23
CA ASN A 134 10.59 -17.68 8.73
C ASN A 134 9.88 -18.85 8.01
N GLU A 135 8.56 -18.80 7.82
CA GLU A 135 7.75 -19.95 7.33
C GLU A 135 8.23 -20.54 5.98
N HIS A 136 8.88 -19.74 5.14
CA HIS A 136 9.32 -20.14 3.80
C HIS A 136 10.84 -20.11 3.62
N TYR A 137 11.57 -20.00 4.72
CA TYR A 137 13.04 -19.98 4.73
C TYR A 137 13.61 -21.32 5.23
N ALA A 138 14.80 -21.65 4.77
CA ALA A 138 15.52 -22.82 5.25
C ALA A 138 16.04 -22.68 6.69
N SER A 139 16.23 -21.42 7.15
CA SER A 139 16.71 -21.12 8.50
C SER A 139 15.57 -20.67 9.40
N ASP A 140 15.40 -21.33 10.53
CA ASP A 140 14.54 -20.88 11.62
C ASP A 140 15.38 -20.14 12.68
N VAL A 141 15.39 -18.82 12.59
CA VAL A 141 16.18 -17.96 13.48
C VAL A 141 15.68 -18.04 14.92
N SER A 142 14.37 -18.15 15.13
CA SER A 142 13.76 -18.27 16.46
C SER A 142 14.20 -19.56 17.16
N ALA A 143 14.20 -20.70 16.44
CA ALA A 143 14.68 -21.97 16.94
C ALA A 143 16.19 -21.98 17.21
N LEU A 144 16.99 -21.31 16.37
CA LEU A 144 18.42 -21.15 16.60
C LEU A 144 18.70 -20.35 17.87
N LEU A 145 17.94 -19.28 18.15
CA LEU A 145 18.08 -18.51 19.39
C LEU A 145 17.67 -19.34 20.62
N LYS A 146 16.59 -20.14 20.51
CA LYS A 146 16.22 -21.08 21.58
C LYS A 146 17.33 -22.08 21.88
N THR A 147 17.95 -22.65 20.85
CA THR A 147 19.10 -23.55 20.98
C THR A 147 20.31 -22.84 21.60
N GLY A 148 20.48 -21.54 21.34
CA GLY A 148 21.49 -20.67 21.94
C GLY A 148 21.19 -20.28 23.39
N GLY A 149 20.12 -20.81 23.99
CA GLY A 149 19.74 -20.62 25.38
C GLY A 149 18.82 -19.43 25.64
N ALA A 150 18.21 -18.84 24.60
CA ALA A 150 17.26 -17.74 24.80
C ALA A 150 16.10 -18.17 25.72
N GLU A 151 15.78 -17.33 26.69
CA GLU A 151 14.66 -17.47 27.62
C GLU A 151 13.53 -16.49 27.31
N LEU A 152 13.84 -15.43 26.57
CA LEU A 152 12.93 -14.40 26.08
C LEU A 152 13.35 -14.04 24.66
N LEU A 153 12.38 -13.88 23.78
CA LEU A 153 12.58 -13.36 22.41
C LEU A 153 12.06 -11.93 22.28
N CYS A 154 12.82 -11.09 21.61
CA CYS A 154 12.41 -9.75 21.22
C CYS A 154 12.54 -9.59 19.71
N ASN A 155 11.45 -9.30 19.00
CA ASN A 155 11.45 -8.99 17.58
C ASN A 155 11.33 -7.48 17.38
N LEU A 156 12.42 -6.85 16.97
CA LEU A 156 12.46 -5.45 16.58
C LEU A 156 12.08 -5.32 15.10
N SER A 157 10.93 -4.77 14.83
CA SER A 157 10.39 -4.62 13.48
C SER A 157 10.28 -3.16 13.07
N ALA A 158 10.35 -2.91 11.77
CA ALA A 158 9.79 -1.76 11.08
C ALA A 158 8.98 -2.31 9.89
N SER A 159 7.87 -2.95 10.24
CA SER A 159 7.03 -3.72 9.31
C SER A 159 5.89 -2.83 8.80
N PRO A 160 5.87 -2.47 7.49
CA PRO A 160 4.81 -1.67 6.93
C PRO A 160 3.46 -2.37 7.03
N PHE A 161 2.42 -1.57 7.16
CA PHE A 161 1.05 -2.05 7.14
C PHE A 161 0.67 -2.67 5.79
N THR A 162 -0.15 -3.71 5.85
CA THR A 162 -0.87 -4.27 4.70
C THR A 162 -2.15 -4.91 5.22
N LEU A 163 -3.26 -4.79 4.50
CA LEU A 163 -4.55 -5.40 4.85
C LEU A 163 -4.39 -6.90 5.14
N GLY A 164 -4.93 -7.33 6.28
CA GLY A 164 -4.87 -8.71 6.77
C GLY A 164 -3.52 -9.15 7.36
N LYS A 165 -2.47 -8.31 7.32
CA LYS A 165 -1.13 -8.66 7.82
C LYS A 165 -1.11 -8.87 9.33
N ASN A 166 -1.88 -8.08 10.09
CA ASN A 166 -1.89 -8.21 11.54
C ASN A 166 -2.45 -9.56 12.00
N LYS A 167 -3.52 -10.06 11.37
CA LYS A 167 -4.07 -11.40 11.63
C LYS A 167 -3.01 -12.50 11.41
N LYS A 168 -2.25 -12.41 10.32
CA LYS A 168 -1.14 -13.34 10.04
C LYS A 168 -0.02 -13.22 11.07
N ARG A 169 0.33 -11.98 11.47
CA ARG A 169 1.34 -11.69 12.50
C ARG A 169 0.99 -12.37 13.80
N HIS A 170 -0.24 -12.19 14.28
CA HIS A 170 -0.70 -12.83 15.51
C HIS A 170 -0.69 -14.36 15.42
N ALA A 171 -1.18 -14.94 14.33
CA ALA A 171 -1.17 -16.39 14.14
C ALA A 171 0.27 -16.95 14.16
N LEU A 172 1.19 -16.30 13.48
CA LEU A 172 2.59 -16.73 13.39
C LEU A 172 3.32 -16.63 14.74
N PHE A 173 3.30 -15.45 15.36
CA PHE A 173 4.06 -15.24 16.60
C PHE A 173 3.45 -15.93 17.81
N SER A 174 2.12 -16.09 17.88
CA SER A 174 1.46 -16.95 18.86
C SER A 174 1.91 -18.41 18.73
N ARG A 175 1.98 -18.93 17.49
CA ARG A 175 2.48 -20.28 17.23
C ARG A 175 3.94 -20.43 17.64
N GLN A 176 4.83 -19.52 17.23
CA GLN A 176 6.24 -19.55 17.58
C GLN A 176 6.47 -19.50 19.10
N ALA A 177 5.82 -18.58 19.80
CA ALA A 177 5.92 -18.47 21.24
C ALA A 177 5.48 -19.77 21.95
N LYS A 178 4.40 -20.41 21.46
CA LYS A 178 3.90 -21.67 21.97
C LYS A 178 4.84 -22.86 21.71
N GLU A 179 5.30 -23.01 20.47
CA GLU A 179 6.18 -24.11 20.06
C GLU A 179 7.55 -24.06 20.74
N LEU A 180 8.10 -22.86 20.92
CA LEU A 180 9.37 -22.64 21.59
C LEU A 180 9.24 -22.58 23.12
N HIS A 181 8.03 -22.52 23.65
CA HIS A 181 7.77 -22.28 25.09
C HIS A 181 8.53 -21.06 25.63
N LEU A 182 8.53 -19.95 24.86
CA LEU A 182 9.20 -18.69 25.18
C LEU A 182 8.24 -17.51 25.07
N PRO A 183 8.31 -16.53 25.99
CA PRO A 183 7.69 -15.24 25.75
C PRO A 183 8.31 -14.58 24.51
N LEU A 184 7.49 -13.90 23.69
CA LEU A 184 7.93 -13.15 22.55
C LEU A 184 7.37 -11.72 22.62
N ILE A 185 8.25 -10.74 22.58
CA ILE A 185 7.91 -9.32 22.51
C ILE A 185 8.09 -8.87 21.07
N TYR A 186 7.03 -8.38 20.45
CA TYR A 186 7.06 -7.76 19.12
C TYR A 186 6.98 -6.25 19.26
N CYS A 187 7.98 -5.54 18.74
CA CYS A 187 8.04 -4.07 18.73
C CYS A 187 7.99 -3.56 17.29
N ASN A 188 7.04 -2.69 16.99
CA ASN A 188 6.87 -2.09 15.67
C ASN A 188 6.58 -0.59 15.77
N PRO A 189 7.20 0.28 14.97
CA PRO A 189 6.94 1.72 15.02
C PRO A 189 5.57 2.06 14.44
N ILE A 190 5.11 3.26 14.75
CA ILE A 190 4.10 3.98 13.98
C ILE A 190 4.78 5.00 13.09
N GLY A 191 4.15 5.41 12.00
CA GLY A 191 4.68 6.45 11.13
C GLY A 191 4.25 6.30 9.68
N VAL A 192 4.74 7.24 8.87
CA VAL A 192 4.51 7.28 7.43
C VAL A 192 5.86 7.46 6.74
N GLN A 193 6.17 6.63 5.77
CA GLN A 193 7.36 6.73 4.91
C GLN A 193 6.98 6.41 3.48
N ASN A 194 7.70 6.99 2.52
CA ASN A 194 7.55 6.59 1.13
C ASN A 194 8.78 5.80 0.64
N ASN A 195 8.54 4.94 -0.34
CA ASN A 195 9.56 4.38 -1.19
C ASN A 195 9.07 4.50 -2.64
N GLY A 196 9.78 5.28 -3.46
CA GLY A 196 9.27 5.71 -4.76
C GLY A 196 7.93 6.43 -4.61
N LYS A 197 6.91 5.98 -5.35
CA LYS A 197 5.55 6.54 -5.33
C LYS A 197 4.62 5.88 -4.32
N ASN A 198 5.07 4.82 -3.65
CA ASN A 198 4.29 4.17 -2.59
C ASN A 198 4.50 4.88 -1.26
N ILE A 199 3.39 5.27 -0.64
CA ILE A 199 3.36 5.82 0.70
C ILE A 199 2.94 4.70 1.64
N PHE A 200 3.84 4.29 2.52
CA PHE A 200 3.62 3.22 3.49
C PHE A 200 3.30 3.80 4.86
N THR A 201 2.39 3.15 5.56
CA THR A 201 2.14 3.38 6.97
C THR A 201 2.75 2.26 7.81
N PHE A 202 3.18 2.58 9.02
CA PHE A 202 3.55 1.61 10.04
C PHE A 202 2.49 1.63 11.12
N ASP A 203 1.88 0.49 11.34
CA ASP A 203 0.67 0.36 12.16
C ASP A 203 0.95 0.25 13.67
N GLY A 204 2.22 0.14 14.06
CA GLY A 204 2.57 -0.15 15.45
C GLY A 204 2.12 -1.54 15.85
N GLN A 205 1.07 -1.60 16.66
CA GLN A 205 0.52 -2.85 17.18
C GLN A 205 1.59 -3.75 17.81
N SER A 206 2.52 -3.13 18.56
CA SER A 206 3.48 -3.85 19.39
C SER A 206 2.74 -4.78 20.35
N CYS A 207 3.28 -5.98 20.56
CA CYS A 207 2.51 -7.04 21.19
C CYS A 207 3.39 -7.94 22.05
N VAL A 208 2.83 -8.48 23.13
CA VAL A 208 3.45 -9.46 24.01
C VAL A 208 2.72 -10.79 23.91
N TYR A 209 3.44 -11.82 23.48
CA TYR A 209 2.95 -13.20 23.40
C TYR A 209 3.51 -14.01 24.57
N GLY A 210 2.65 -14.73 25.28
CA GLY A 210 3.05 -15.64 26.33
C GLY A 210 3.63 -16.96 25.78
N PRO A 211 4.36 -17.72 26.59
CA PRO A 211 4.88 -19.04 26.20
C PRO A 211 3.77 -20.08 25.93
N ASP A 212 2.54 -19.76 26.26
CA ASP A 212 1.32 -20.50 25.92
C ASP A 212 0.75 -20.14 24.54
N GLY A 213 1.36 -19.15 23.85
CA GLY A 213 0.93 -18.58 22.59
C GLY A 213 -0.19 -17.54 22.72
N ALA A 214 -0.69 -17.28 23.93
CA ALA A 214 -1.72 -16.27 24.12
C ALA A 214 -1.16 -14.85 23.99
N ILE A 215 -1.92 -13.95 23.36
CA ILE A 215 -1.64 -12.52 23.39
C ILE A 215 -1.92 -12.01 24.81
N LYS A 216 -0.93 -11.43 25.44
CA LYS A 216 -1.03 -10.88 26.80
C LYS A 216 -1.28 -9.38 26.81
N SER A 217 -0.78 -8.68 25.79
CA SER A 217 -1.00 -7.25 25.59
C SER A 217 -0.71 -6.89 24.13
N ALA A 218 -1.46 -5.92 23.57
CA ALA A 218 -1.25 -5.40 22.22
C ALA A 218 -1.54 -3.90 22.18
N ALA A 219 -0.65 -3.12 21.57
CA ALA A 219 -0.86 -1.70 21.37
C ALA A 219 -1.94 -1.43 20.31
N PRO A 220 -2.71 -0.33 20.43
CA PRO A 220 -3.65 0.09 19.40
C PRO A 220 -2.95 0.42 18.07
N MET A 221 -3.70 0.28 16.97
CA MET A 221 -3.24 0.64 15.65
C MET A 221 -3.04 2.17 15.53
N PHE A 222 -1.89 2.60 15.00
CA PHE A 222 -1.52 4.00 14.75
C PHE A 222 -1.45 4.90 15.99
N GLU A 223 -1.31 4.32 17.17
CA GLU A 223 -1.13 5.06 18.41
C GLU A 223 0.23 4.71 19.03
N ALA A 224 0.96 5.75 19.48
CA ALA A 224 2.15 5.56 20.28
C ALA A 224 1.74 5.13 21.68
N LYS A 225 2.12 3.92 22.09
CA LYS A 225 1.79 3.38 23.41
C LYS A 225 3.00 2.69 24.05
N LEU A 226 3.22 2.98 25.32
CA LEU A 226 4.11 2.20 26.17
C LEU A 226 3.29 1.06 26.78
N LEU A 227 3.70 -0.19 26.51
CA LEU A 227 3.14 -1.37 27.16
C LEU A 227 4.05 -1.77 28.32
N ALA A 228 3.52 -1.82 29.52
CA ALA A 228 4.27 -2.20 30.72
C ALA A 228 3.73 -3.50 31.31
N PHE A 229 4.62 -4.47 31.52
CA PHE A 229 4.24 -5.79 32.07
C PHE A 229 5.38 -6.40 32.91
N THR A 230 5.01 -7.33 33.77
CA THR A 230 5.96 -8.17 34.50
C THR A 230 5.97 -9.58 33.92
N TRP A 231 7.15 -10.19 33.91
CA TRP A 231 7.33 -11.60 33.57
C TRP A 231 8.03 -12.31 34.74
N ASP A 232 7.36 -13.32 35.26
CA ASP A 232 7.92 -14.22 36.26
C ASP A 232 8.53 -15.43 35.55
N LYS A 233 9.86 -15.51 35.56
CA LYS A 233 10.62 -16.58 34.92
C LYS A 233 10.32 -17.97 35.47
N ALA A 234 10.06 -18.08 36.78
CA ALA A 234 9.84 -19.37 37.42
C ALA A 234 8.44 -19.94 37.09
N THR A 235 7.44 -19.09 37.08
CA THR A 235 6.04 -19.49 36.77
C THR A 235 5.66 -19.28 35.32
N GLN A 236 6.50 -18.65 34.53
CA GLN A 236 6.27 -18.25 33.14
C GLN A 236 5.04 -17.34 32.95
N LYS A 237 4.60 -16.68 34.01
CA LYS A 237 3.44 -15.79 33.99
C LYS A 237 3.82 -14.39 33.56
N ILE A 238 3.02 -13.83 32.65
CA ILE A 238 3.10 -12.44 32.22
C ILE A 238 1.85 -11.72 32.71
N LYS A 239 2.04 -10.54 33.32
CA LYS A 239 0.93 -9.68 33.78
C LYS A 239 1.19 -8.25 33.33
N ALA A 240 0.20 -7.59 32.77
CA ALA A 240 0.23 -6.14 32.56
C ALA A 240 0.35 -5.41 33.90
N LEU A 241 1.06 -4.29 33.94
CA LEU A 241 1.22 -3.46 35.13
C LEU A 241 -0.02 -2.59 35.39
N ALA A 242 -0.72 -2.21 34.34
CA ALA A 242 -1.97 -1.45 34.44
C ALA A 242 -3.09 -2.17 33.67
N ALA A 243 -4.34 -2.02 34.14
CA ALA A 243 -5.50 -2.60 33.45
C ALA A 243 -5.65 -2.11 32.01
N GLU A 244 -5.25 -0.87 31.72
CA GLU A 244 -5.19 -0.28 30.37
C GLU A 244 -4.13 -0.91 29.45
N ASP A 245 -3.22 -1.72 29.98
CA ASP A 245 -2.24 -2.48 29.23
C ASP A 245 -2.69 -3.93 28.95
N GLU A 246 -3.80 -4.37 29.54
CA GLU A 246 -4.48 -5.65 29.23
C GLU A 246 -5.28 -5.55 27.93
N LEU A 247 -4.76 -4.85 26.92
CA LEU A 247 -5.41 -4.71 25.63
C LEU A 247 -5.26 -5.99 24.82
N ILE A 248 -6.36 -6.66 24.60
CA ILE A 248 -6.44 -7.76 23.63
C ILE A 248 -6.80 -7.14 22.29
N ALA A 249 -6.01 -7.41 21.26
CA ALA A 249 -6.34 -7.00 19.90
C ALA A 249 -7.67 -7.64 19.49
N THR A 250 -8.70 -6.82 19.35
CA THR A 250 -9.97 -7.26 18.76
C THR A 250 -9.81 -7.33 17.24
N GLU A 251 -10.43 -8.32 16.61
CA GLU A 251 -10.51 -8.39 15.16
C GLU A 251 -11.37 -7.21 14.68
N GLU A 252 -10.74 -6.23 14.02
CA GLU A 252 -11.45 -5.07 13.49
C GLU A 252 -12.06 -5.39 12.12
N ASP A 253 -13.23 -4.81 11.83
CA ASP A 253 -13.82 -4.83 10.50
C ASP A 253 -12.86 -4.22 9.47
N GLU A 254 -12.73 -4.82 8.28
CA GLU A 254 -11.85 -4.37 7.21
C GLU A 254 -12.10 -2.90 6.83
N LYS A 255 -13.35 -2.46 6.83
CA LYS A 255 -13.74 -1.06 6.54
C LYS A 255 -13.16 -0.08 7.57
N ALA A 256 -13.20 -0.47 8.85
CA ALA A 256 -12.60 0.31 9.93
C ALA A 256 -11.09 0.40 9.79
N VAL A 257 -10.45 -0.70 9.44
CA VAL A 257 -9.00 -0.76 9.20
C VAL A 257 -8.59 0.09 8.00
N ILE A 258 -9.32 0.00 6.87
CA ILE A 258 -9.11 0.83 5.69
C ILE A 258 -9.23 2.31 6.07
N PHE A 259 -10.31 2.71 6.74
CA PHE A 259 -10.51 4.10 7.14
C PHE A 259 -9.40 4.61 8.07
N LYS A 260 -9.03 3.86 9.10
CA LYS A 260 -7.95 4.24 10.02
C LYS A 260 -6.63 4.42 9.29
N THR A 261 -6.30 3.52 8.36
CA THR A 261 -5.07 3.58 7.57
C THR A 261 -5.05 4.76 6.63
N LEU A 262 -6.13 5.01 5.91
CA LEU A 262 -6.26 6.17 5.02
C LEU A 262 -6.19 7.48 5.80
N ARG A 263 -6.90 7.58 6.92
CA ARG A 263 -6.87 8.76 7.78
C ARG A 263 -5.47 9.05 8.29
N TYR A 264 -4.80 8.04 8.87
CA TYR A 264 -3.47 8.19 9.44
C TYR A 264 -2.40 8.48 8.37
N GLY A 265 -2.39 7.69 7.30
CA GLY A 265 -1.43 7.82 6.21
C GLY A 265 -1.55 9.14 5.46
N THR A 266 -2.78 9.55 5.12
CA THR A 266 -3.04 10.83 4.45
C THR A 266 -2.63 12.01 5.33
N ALA A 267 -3.04 12.02 6.61
CA ALA A 267 -2.68 13.09 7.54
C ALA A 267 -1.16 13.21 7.70
N GLY A 268 -0.46 12.07 7.93
CA GLY A 268 0.99 12.04 8.10
C GLY A 268 1.75 12.47 6.85
N PHE A 269 1.33 12.01 5.66
CA PHE A 269 1.95 12.39 4.40
C PHE A 269 1.80 13.89 4.11
N LEU A 270 0.60 14.43 4.23
CA LEU A 270 0.35 15.85 4.00
C LEU A 270 1.09 16.73 5.02
N GLN A 271 1.16 16.31 6.28
CA GLN A 271 1.91 17.00 7.32
C GLN A 271 3.41 17.05 7.01
N GLN A 272 4.01 15.95 6.55
CA GLN A 272 5.43 15.90 6.16
C GLN A 272 5.76 16.84 5.00
N LEU A 273 4.79 17.05 4.09
CA LEU A 273 4.93 18.00 2.97
C LEU A 273 4.58 19.45 3.32
N GLY A 274 4.09 19.70 4.52
CA GLY A 274 3.58 21.04 4.91
C GLY A 274 2.30 21.45 4.16
N ILE A 275 1.55 20.50 3.61
CA ILE A 275 0.30 20.73 2.86
C ILE A 275 -0.88 20.60 3.82
N ASN A 276 -1.66 21.66 3.94
CA ASN A 276 -2.85 21.71 4.81
C ASN A 276 -4.16 22.03 4.06
N ARG A 277 -4.11 22.16 2.74
CA ARG A 277 -5.28 22.41 1.88
C ARG A 277 -5.26 21.50 0.68
N MET A 278 -6.43 21.03 0.26
CA MET A 278 -6.58 20.18 -0.92
C MET A 278 -7.68 20.68 -1.85
N VAL A 279 -7.43 20.50 -3.14
CA VAL A 279 -8.38 20.81 -4.23
C VAL A 279 -8.67 19.51 -4.97
N LEU A 280 -9.92 19.21 -5.24
CA LEU A 280 -10.31 18.03 -6.02
C LEU A 280 -11.53 18.30 -6.91
N GLY A 281 -11.62 17.56 -8.01
CA GLY A 281 -12.78 17.55 -8.88
C GLY A 281 -13.96 16.84 -8.22
N ALA A 282 -15.12 17.50 -8.14
CA ALA A 282 -16.36 16.92 -7.65
C ALA A 282 -17.26 16.58 -8.85
N SER A 283 -17.21 15.32 -9.28
CA SER A 283 -17.98 14.84 -10.45
C SER A 283 -19.43 14.49 -10.12
N GLY A 284 -19.75 14.27 -8.83
CA GLY A 284 -21.02 13.67 -8.39
C GLY A 284 -20.99 12.14 -8.39
N GLY A 285 -19.84 11.51 -8.69
CA GLY A 285 -19.61 10.07 -8.59
C GLY A 285 -18.98 9.66 -7.26
N ILE A 286 -19.02 8.35 -6.98
CA ILE A 286 -18.62 7.78 -5.68
C ILE A 286 -17.15 8.07 -5.30
N ASP A 287 -16.20 7.96 -6.22
CA ASP A 287 -14.77 8.16 -5.92
C ASP A 287 -14.49 9.58 -5.44
N SER A 288 -15.00 10.59 -6.16
CA SER A 288 -14.86 11.99 -5.77
C SER A 288 -15.58 12.30 -4.45
N ALA A 289 -16.71 11.65 -4.19
CA ALA A 289 -17.48 11.83 -2.97
C ALA A 289 -16.77 11.24 -1.75
N VAL A 290 -16.24 10.02 -1.87
CA VAL A 290 -15.49 9.36 -0.80
C VAL A 290 -14.17 10.11 -0.52
N THR A 291 -13.47 10.54 -1.57
CA THR A 291 -12.25 11.37 -1.41
C THR A 291 -12.54 12.69 -0.70
N ALA A 292 -13.62 13.38 -1.09
CA ALA A 292 -14.04 14.64 -0.47
C ALA A 292 -14.37 14.44 1.01
N ALA A 293 -15.17 13.43 1.34
CA ALA A 293 -15.54 13.12 2.72
C ALA A 293 -14.32 12.73 3.57
N LEU A 294 -13.41 11.92 3.03
CA LEU A 294 -12.16 11.55 3.70
C LEU A 294 -11.30 12.79 4.02
N LEU A 295 -11.05 13.64 3.02
CA LEU A 295 -10.23 14.85 3.18
C LEU A 295 -10.89 15.89 4.10
N ALA A 296 -12.21 16.06 4.02
CA ALA A 296 -12.95 16.94 4.92
C ALA A 296 -12.84 16.47 6.38
N HIS A 297 -12.85 15.14 6.62
CA HIS A 297 -12.66 14.58 7.95
C HIS A 297 -11.23 14.80 8.48
N ILE A 298 -10.21 14.69 7.61
CA ILE A 298 -8.79 14.77 7.99
C ILE A 298 -8.34 16.21 8.20
N LEU A 299 -8.66 17.11 7.25
CA LEU A 299 -8.14 18.47 7.20
C LEU A 299 -9.13 19.51 7.78
N GLY A 300 -10.38 19.13 7.92
CA GLY A 300 -11.49 20.04 8.17
C GLY A 300 -12.06 20.63 6.86
N PRO A 301 -13.38 20.82 6.79
CA PRO A 301 -14.07 21.15 5.54
C PRO A 301 -13.62 22.46 4.90
N ARG A 302 -13.21 23.46 5.70
CA ARG A 302 -12.70 24.76 5.19
C ARG A 302 -11.36 24.66 4.47
N GLN A 303 -10.63 23.56 4.63
CA GLN A 303 -9.35 23.31 3.96
C GLN A 303 -9.49 22.50 2.67
N VAL A 304 -10.72 22.15 2.30
CA VAL A 304 -11.03 21.38 1.09
C VAL A 304 -11.84 22.22 0.13
N LEU A 305 -11.39 22.30 -1.12
CA LEU A 305 -12.09 22.97 -2.21
C LEU A 305 -12.56 21.91 -3.24
N LEU A 306 -13.87 21.82 -3.39
CA LEU A 306 -14.52 20.96 -4.38
C LEU A 306 -14.83 21.80 -5.63
N VAL A 307 -14.34 21.34 -6.78
CA VAL A 307 -14.53 22.03 -8.07
C VAL A 307 -15.36 21.16 -8.98
N ASN A 308 -16.59 21.57 -9.27
CA ASN A 308 -17.42 20.93 -10.29
C ASN A 308 -17.14 21.55 -11.66
N MET A 309 -16.82 20.74 -12.64
CA MET A 309 -16.36 21.17 -13.96
C MET A 309 -17.23 20.56 -15.07
N PRO A 310 -18.51 20.98 -15.19
CA PRO A 310 -19.41 20.38 -16.14
C PRO A 310 -19.01 20.67 -17.58
N GLY A 311 -19.02 19.62 -18.40
CA GLY A 311 -18.96 19.65 -19.84
C GLY A 311 -20.36 19.44 -20.47
N ARG A 312 -20.40 19.25 -21.78
CA ARG A 312 -21.63 19.10 -22.56
C ARG A 312 -22.48 17.90 -22.13
N TYR A 313 -21.82 16.81 -21.70
CA TYR A 313 -22.47 15.51 -21.43
C TYR A 313 -22.81 15.29 -19.96
N ASN A 314 -22.40 16.21 -19.08
CA ASN A 314 -22.69 16.07 -17.65
C ASN A 314 -24.17 16.29 -17.35
N SER A 315 -24.79 15.33 -16.70
CA SER A 315 -26.19 15.34 -16.32
C SER A 315 -26.47 16.39 -15.23
N GLU A 316 -27.71 16.88 -15.17
CA GLU A 316 -28.15 17.74 -14.08
C GLU A 316 -28.08 17.00 -12.73
N LEU A 317 -28.36 15.70 -12.74
CA LEU A 317 -28.31 14.84 -11.55
C LEU A 317 -26.92 14.85 -10.91
N THR A 318 -25.86 14.55 -11.67
CA THR A 318 -24.48 14.49 -11.13
C THR A 318 -24.00 15.84 -10.65
N ARG A 319 -24.38 16.94 -11.31
CA ARG A 319 -24.09 18.32 -10.87
C ARG A 319 -24.75 18.63 -9.54
N ASN A 320 -26.03 18.29 -9.38
CA ASN A 320 -26.77 18.51 -8.13
C ASN A 320 -26.21 17.67 -6.98
N LEU A 321 -25.82 16.39 -7.26
CA LEU A 321 -25.21 15.53 -6.26
C LEU A 321 -23.84 16.06 -5.77
N ALA A 322 -23.03 16.62 -6.67
CA ALA A 322 -21.77 17.26 -6.30
C ALA A 322 -21.96 18.49 -5.39
N GLN A 323 -22.99 19.30 -5.67
CA GLN A 323 -23.34 20.43 -4.83
C GLN A 323 -23.87 19.98 -3.47
N GLN A 324 -24.79 19.03 -3.44
CA GLN A 324 -25.36 18.48 -2.21
C GLN A 324 -24.28 17.86 -1.32
N LEU A 325 -23.31 17.15 -1.91
CA LEU A 325 -22.15 16.62 -1.18
C LEU A 325 -21.37 17.75 -0.50
N ALA A 326 -21.08 18.83 -1.23
CA ALA A 326 -20.34 19.98 -0.68
C ALA A 326 -21.10 20.66 0.47
N GLU A 327 -22.41 20.83 0.34
CA GLU A 327 -23.29 21.38 1.39
C GLU A 327 -23.31 20.47 2.62
N ASN A 328 -23.49 19.16 2.44
CA ASN A 328 -23.53 18.17 3.53
C ASN A 328 -22.22 18.13 4.32
N LEU A 329 -21.07 18.25 3.63
CA LEU A 329 -19.73 18.27 4.23
C LEU A 329 -19.36 19.64 4.80
N GLY A 330 -19.97 20.74 4.33
CA GLY A 330 -19.59 22.11 4.66
C GLY A 330 -18.28 22.55 4.01
N CYS A 331 -17.91 21.94 2.87
CA CYS A 331 -16.69 22.27 2.12
C CYS A 331 -16.85 23.52 1.25
N ASN A 332 -15.71 24.14 0.87
CA ASN A 332 -15.74 25.15 -0.19
C ASN A 332 -16.12 24.48 -1.52
N TYR A 333 -16.94 25.17 -2.32
CA TYR A 333 -17.44 24.64 -3.58
C TYR A 333 -17.50 25.71 -4.66
N THR A 334 -17.17 25.33 -5.89
CA THR A 334 -17.33 26.19 -7.06
C THR A 334 -17.69 25.37 -8.31
N ILE A 335 -18.35 26.04 -9.26
CA ILE A 335 -18.69 25.45 -10.56
C ILE A 335 -17.92 26.20 -11.64
N VAL A 336 -17.20 25.47 -12.48
CA VAL A 336 -16.43 26.01 -13.60
C VAL A 336 -16.76 25.22 -14.86
N PRO A 337 -17.73 25.65 -15.66
CA PRO A 337 -18.04 25.00 -16.94
C PRO A 337 -16.83 25.00 -17.88
N ILE A 338 -16.59 23.88 -18.56
CA ILE A 338 -15.43 23.72 -19.45
C ILE A 338 -15.79 23.82 -20.95
N GLY A 339 -17.05 24.02 -21.29
CA GLY A 339 -17.52 23.96 -22.68
C GLY A 339 -16.80 24.94 -23.62
N ASP A 340 -16.70 26.21 -23.20
CA ASP A 340 -16.08 27.25 -24.02
C ASP A 340 -14.58 27.05 -24.21
N SER A 341 -13.86 26.67 -23.14
CA SER A 341 -12.41 26.42 -23.21
C SER A 341 -12.08 25.19 -24.07
N VAL A 342 -12.88 24.13 -23.97
CA VAL A 342 -12.75 22.94 -24.82
C VAL A 342 -13.00 23.29 -26.28
N THR A 343 -14.08 24.04 -26.58
CA THR A 343 -14.41 24.50 -27.93
C THR A 343 -13.27 25.32 -28.51
N HIS A 344 -12.78 26.30 -27.75
CA HIS A 344 -11.64 27.14 -28.18
C HIS A 344 -10.37 26.29 -28.45
N THR A 345 -10.06 25.33 -27.59
CA THR A 345 -8.92 24.43 -27.79
C THR A 345 -9.09 23.64 -29.09
N VAL A 346 -10.27 23.08 -29.35
CA VAL A 346 -10.56 22.31 -30.57
C VAL A 346 -10.39 23.18 -31.83
N GLU A 347 -10.92 24.43 -31.80
CA GLU A 347 -10.74 25.37 -32.90
C GLU A 347 -9.27 25.66 -33.20
N GLN A 348 -8.44 25.84 -32.18
CA GLN A 348 -7.01 26.05 -32.33
C GLN A 348 -6.29 24.83 -32.93
N LEU A 349 -6.71 23.61 -32.58
CA LEU A 349 -6.14 22.36 -33.11
C LEU A 349 -6.39 22.17 -34.61
N TYR A 350 -7.42 22.79 -35.17
CA TYR A 350 -7.69 22.77 -36.61
C TYR A 350 -6.84 23.75 -37.41
N SER A 351 -5.94 24.50 -36.77
CA SER A 351 -4.94 25.32 -37.47
C SER A 351 -4.05 24.46 -38.35
N PRO A 352 -3.65 24.92 -39.55
CA PRO A 352 -2.74 24.18 -40.41
C PRO A 352 -1.40 23.91 -39.72
N ILE A 353 -0.90 22.69 -39.86
CA ILE A 353 0.42 22.26 -39.36
C ILE A 353 1.33 22.13 -40.58
N HIS A 354 2.44 22.88 -40.59
CA HIS A 354 3.43 22.77 -41.65
C HIS A 354 4.40 21.62 -41.38
N SER A 355 4.48 20.68 -42.32
CA SER A 355 5.49 19.59 -42.27
C SER A 355 6.75 20.02 -43.05
N TYR A 356 7.81 20.30 -42.34
CA TYR A 356 9.12 20.62 -42.94
C TYR A 356 9.74 19.45 -43.72
N THR A 357 9.33 18.20 -43.39
CA THR A 357 9.80 17.00 -44.10
C THR A 357 9.16 16.88 -45.47
N SER A 358 7.86 17.11 -45.60
CA SER A 358 7.10 16.99 -46.85
C SER A 358 6.90 18.33 -47.55
N ASN A 359 7.25 19.44 -46.90
CA ASN A 359 6.98 20.82 -47.33
C ASN A 359 5.51 21.05 -47.72
N ARG A 360 4.57 20.51 -46.88
CA ARG A 360 3.13 20.61 -47.07
C ARG A 360 2.43 20.89 -45.74
N ASP A 361 1.32 21.57 -45.85
CA ASP A 361 0.41 21.77 -44.72
C ASP A 361 -0.59 20.59 -44.61
N PHE A 362 -0.90 20.22 -43.39
CA PHE A 362 -1.97 19.26 -43.07
C PHE A 362 -2.77 19.73 -41.86
N LYS A 363 -3.92 19.13 -41.62
CA LYS A 363 -4.75 19.35 -40.43
C LYS A 363 -4.89 18.04 -39.68
N VAL A 364 -4.99 18.12 -38.35
CA VAL A 364 -5.30 16.96 -37.51
C VAL A 364 -6.80 16.62 -37.64
N GLU A 365 -7.09 15.33 -37.56
CA GLU A 365 -8.46 14.84 -37.40
C GLU A 365 -8.65 14.39 -35.96
N LEU A 366 -9.72 14.83 -35.31
CA LEU A 366 -10.03 14.48 -33.92
C LEU A 366 -11.04 13.34 -33.89
N THR A 367 -10.68 12.25 -33.21
CA THR A 367 -11.61 11.18 -32.85
C THR A 367 -12.38 11.54 -31.57
N GLU A 368 -13.45 10.84 -31.28
CA GLU A 368 -14.23 11.01 -30.05
C GLU A 368 -13.36 10.84 -28.80
N LEU A 369 -12.53 9.79 -28.75
CA LEU A 369 -11.57 9.56 -27.66
C LEU A 369 -10.60 10.74 -27.48
N MET A 370 -10.14 11.38 -28.58
CA MET A 370 -9.27 12.55 -28.47
C MET A 370 -10.04 13.74 -27.86
N TYR A 371 -11.30 13.91 -28.20
CA TYR A 371 -12.16 14.94 -27.63
C TYR A 371 -12.41 14.70 -26.13
N GLU A 372 -12.68 13.47 -25.71
CA GLU A 372 -12.76 13.07 -24.30
C GLU A 372 -11.48 13.43 -23.53
N ASN A 373 -10.32 13.11 -24.11
CA ASN A 373 -9.01 13.42 -23.53
C ASN A 373 -8.74 14.93 -23.41
N ILE A 374 -9.22 15.75 -24.36
CA ILE A 374 -9.13 17.21 -24.27
C ILE A 374 -9.95 17.71 -23.07
N GLN A 375 -11.18 17.23 -22.89
CA GLN A 375 -12.02 17.59 -21.75
C GLN A 375 -11.37 17.23 -20.42
N ALA A 376 -10.81 16.02 -20.29
CA ALA A 376 -10.15 15.58 -19.07
C ALA A 376 -8.91 16.45 -18.73
N ARG A 377 -8.10 16.81 -19.74
CA ARG A 377 -6.94 17.70 -19.56
C ARG A 377 -7.35 19.12 -19.23
N ASP A 378 -8.41 19.62 -19.79
CA ASP A 378 -8.94 20.95 -19.44
C ASP A 378 -9.33 21.02 -17.96
N ARG A 379 -10.00 19.98 -17.45
CA ARG A 379 -10.34 19.85 -16.03
C ARG A 379 -9.08 19.80 -15.14
N GLY A 380 -8.15 18.92 -15.45
CA GLY A 380 -6.95 18.70 -14.63
C GLY A 380 -5.90 19.79 -14.78
N ALA A 381 -5.32 19.91 -15.97
CA ALA A 381 -4.16 20.76 -16.21
C ALA A 381 -4.49 22.26 -16.18
N ARG A 382 -5.70 22.68 -16.53
CA ARG A 382 -6.11 24.09 -16.50
C ARG A 382 -6.86 24.43 -15.21
N VAL A 383 -8.02 23.82 -14.97
CA VAL A 383 -8.91 24.27 -13.89
C VAL A 383 -8.37 23.89 -12.52
N LEU A 384 -8.13 22.60 -12.27
CA LEU A 384 -7.67 22.16 -10.95
C LEU A 384 -6.28 22.71 -10.63
N SER A 385 -5.38 22.81 -11.60
CA SER A 385 -4.05 23.41 -11.40
C SER A 385 -4.14 24.88 -11.07
N GLY A 386 -5.01 25.63 -11.73
CA GLY A 386 -5.27 27.05 -11.41
C GLY A 386 -5.81 27.24 -10.01
N PHE A 387 -6.82 26.45 -9.60
CA PHE A 387 -7.37 26.52 -8.24
C PHE A 387 -6.39 26.04 -7.18
N SER A 388 -5.57 25.03 -7.46
CA SER A 388 -4.52 24.58 -6.56
C SER A 388 -3.56 25.71 -6.22
N ALA A 389 -3.11 26.45 -7.23
CA ALA A 389 -2.24 27.61 -7.04
C ALA A 389 -2.95 28.73 -6.26
N ALA A 390 -4.18 29.09 -6.63
CA ALA A 390 -4.94 30.17 -5.97
C ALA A 390 -5.34 29.83 -4.53
N PHE A 391 -5.74 28.58 -4.26
CA PHE A 391 -6.14 28.09 -2.95
C PHE A 391 -4.94 27.73 -2.07
N ARG A 392 -3.72 27.69 -2.65
CA ARG A 392 -2.46 27.26 -2.02
C ARG A 392 -2.59 25.85 -1.44
N GLY A 393 -3.14 24.92 -2.22
CA GLY A 393 -3.38 23.55 -1.83
C GLY A 393 -2.85 22.54 -2.85
N GLY A 394 -2.73 21.27 -2.43
CA GLY A 394 -2.42 20.17 -3.34
C GLY A 394 -3.64 19.75 -4.17
N ILE A 395 -3.44 19.22 -5.36
CA ILE A 395 -4.50 18.53 -6.12
C ILE A 395 -4.61 17.10 -5.62
N CYS A 396 -5.84 16.63 -5.34
CA CYS A 396 -6.10 15.24 -5.03
C CYS A 396 -6.61 14.49 -6.28
N CYS A 397 -5.98 13.37 -6.60
CA CYS A 397 -6.46 12.44 -7.60
C CYS A 397 -7.52 11.52 -6.99
N ASN A 398 -8.62 11.32 -7.68
CA ASN A 398 -9.75 10.51 -7.19
C ASN A 398 -9.78 9.08 -7.76
N ALA A 399 -8.79 8.70 -8.59
CA ALA A 399 -8.77 7.39 -9.23
C ALA A 399 -8.70 6.25 -8.21
N ASN A 400 -9.37 5.15 -8.50
CA ASN A 400 -9.30 3.90 -7.73
C ASN A 400 -8.36 2.88 -8.40
N LYS A 401 -8.12 1.77 -7.72
CA LYS A 401 -7.18 0.75 -8.19
C LYS A 401 -7.61 0.07 -9.48
N ALA A 402 -8.90 -0.17 -9.69
CA ALA A 402 -9.39 -0.79 -10.93
C ALA A 402 -9.10 0.08 -12.16
N GLU A 403 -9.38 1.38 -12.06
CA GLU A 403 -9.09 2.36 -13.10
C GLU A 403 -7.58 2.46 -13.39
N ILE A 404 -6.75 2.56 -12.34
CA ILE A 404 -5.29 2.61 -12.46
C ILE A 404 -4.74 1.32 -13.09
N THR A 405 -5.32 0.16 -12.77
CA THR A 405 -4.87 -1.14 -13.28
C THR A 405 -4.86 -1.18 -14.79
N VAL A 406 -5.94 -0.77 -15.41
CA VAL A 406 -6.10 -0.82 -16.88
C VAL A 406 -5.85 0.52 -17.57
N GLY A 407 -5.44 1.54 -16.78
CA GLY A 407 -5.19 2.88 -17.29
C GLY A 407 -6.45 3.57 -17.81
N TYR A 408 -7.61 3.30 -17.19
CA TYR A 408 -8.85 4.02 -17.46
C TYR A 408 -8.78 5.40 -16.84
N GLY A 409 -8.12 6.30 -17.53
CA GLY A 409 -7.83 7.67 -17.13
C GLY A 409 -6.92 8.36 -18.16
N THR A 410 -6.88 9.68 -18.12
CA THR A 410 -6.18 10.52 -19.10
C THR A 410 -4.90 11.09 -18.51
N PHE A 411 -3.78 10.96 -19.24
CA PHE A 411 -2.54 11.67 -18.93
C PHE A 411 -2.78 13.18 -18.79
N TYR A 412 -2.27 13.77 -17.71
CA TYR A 412 -2.39 15.20 -17.38
C TYR A 412 -3.84 15.67 -17.19
N GLY A 413 -4.80 14.74 -17.08
CA GLY A 413 -6.21 14.98 -16.86
C GLY A 413 -6.65 14.52 -15.48
N ASP A 414 -7.47 13.49 -15.44
CA ASP A 414 -8.01 12.90 -14.20
C ASP A 414 -6.97 12.11 -13.40
N LEU A 415 -5.89 11.62 -14.04
CA LEU A 415 -4.72 11.04 -13.36
C LEU A 415 -3.68 12.09 -12.92
N LEU A 416 -4.11 13.32 -12.63
CA LEU A 416 -3.28 14.40 -12.13
C LEU A 416 -3.44 14.55 -10.62
N GLY A 417 -2.34 14.83 -9.92
CA GLY A 417 -2.41 15.18 -8.48
C GLY A 417 -1.09 15.07 -7.75
N LEU A 418 -1.11 15.60 -6.55
CA LEU A 418 -0.04 15.42 -5.56
C LEU A 418 -0.09 14.00 -4.97
N PHE A 419 -1.31 13.46 -4.85
CA PHE A 419 -1.59 12.27 -4.07
C PHE A 419 -2.91 11.61 -4.50
N CYS A 420 -2.95 10.28 -4.46
CA CYS A 420 -4.12 9.47 -4.81
C CYS A 420 -4.49 8.55 -3.62
N PRO A 421 -5.35 8.97 -2.69
CA PRO A 421 -5.66 8.20 -1.49
C PRO A 421 -6.39 6.88 -1.79
N LEU A 422 -7.25 6.85 -2.82
CA LEU A 422 -8.02 5.66 -3.19
C LEU A 422 -7.31 4.75 -4.19
N GLY A 423 -6.09 5.12 -4.63
CA GLY A 423 -5.39 4.44 -5.72
C GLY A 423 -5.01 2.98 -5.46
N ASP A 424 -5.11 2.51 -4.21
CA ASP A 424 -4.89 1.11 -3.82
C ASP A 424 -6.17 0.43 -3.30
N LEU A 425 -7.35 1.03 -3.53
CA LEU A 425 -8.65 0.44 -3.23
C LEU A 425 -9.38 0.02 -4.51
N TRP A 426 -9.91 -1.20 -4.53
CA TRP A 426 -10.84 -1.67 -5.55
C TRP A 426 -12.18 -0.93 -5.44
N LYS A 427 -12.94 -0.87 -6.51
CA LYS A 427 -14.19 -0.11 -6.57
C LYS A 427 -15.18 -0.51 -5.48
N TYR A 428 -15.33 -1.81 -5.21
CA TYR A 428 -16.20 -2.29 -4.13
C TYR A 428 -15.76 -1.78 -2.75
N GLN A 429 -14.44 -1.69 -2.50
CA GLN A 429 -13.90 -1.14 -1.25
C GLN A 429 -14.17 0.37 -1.12
N VAL A 430 -14.21 1.10 -2.24
CA VAL A 430 -14.60 2.53 -2.24
C VAL A 430 -16.06 2.69 -1.84
N TYR A 431 -16.96 1.86 -2.36
CA TYR A 431 -18.37 1.86 -1.93
C TYR A 431 -18.53 1.53 -0.44
N ASP A 432 -17.84 0.50 0.02
CA ASP A 432 -17.85 0.09 1.43
C ASP A 432 -17.32 1.19 2.35
N LEU A 433 -16.24 1.85 1.96
CA LEU A 433 -15.69 3.00 2.70
C LEU A 433 -16.67 4.18 2.72
N GLY A 434 -17.35 4.46 1.60
CA GLY A 434 -18.36 5.52 1.54
C GLY A 434 -19.50 5.30 2.53
N ARG A 435 -20.04 4.08 2.59
CA ARG A 435 -21.07 3.70 3.59
C ARG A 435 -20.53 3.79 5.02
N TYR A 436 -19.31 3.31 5.26
CA TYR A 436 -18.66 3.41 6.56
C TYR A 436 -18.48 4.88 7.01
N LEU A 437 -18.14 5.78 6.08
CA LEU A 437 -18.05 7.21 6.37
C LEU A 437 -19.40 7.78 6.82
N ASN A 438 -20.49 7.50 6.12
CA ASN A 438 -21.82 7.97 6.50
C ASN A 438 -22.26 7.40 7.85
N GLU A 439 -22.21 6.09 8.02
CA GLU A 439 -22.82 5.35 9.13
C GLU A 439 -22.02 5.50 10.44
N ILE A 440 -20.70 5.36 10.36
CA ILE A 440 -19.83 5.23 11.54
C ILE A 440 -19.06 6.52 11.84
N VAL A 441 -18.44 7.12 10.80
CA VAL A 441 -17.55 8.27 11.00
C VAL A 441 -18.33 9.55 11.21
N TYR A 442 -19.23 9.88 10.30
CA TYR A 442 -20.05 11.09 10.35
C TYR A 442 -21.36 10.90 11.11
N LYS A 443 -21.86 9.67 11.18
CA LYS A 443 -23.16 9.33 11.77
C LYS A 443 -24.32 10.13 11.18
N LYS A 444 -24.20 10.46 9.93
CA LYS A 444 -25.18 11.17 9.09
C LYS A 444 -24.88 10.96 7.62
N GLU A 445 -25.86 11.15 6.77
CA GLU A 445 -25.72 11.07 5.32
C GLU A 445 -24.95 12.31 4.80
N VAL A 446 -23.60 12.23 4.77
CA VAL A 446 -22.77 13.26 4.12
C VAL A 446 -22.59 12.99 2.64
N ILE A 447 -22.47 11.71 2.25
CA ILE A 447 -22.48 11.27 0.86
C ILE A 447 -23.92 10.89 0.52
N PRO A 448 -24.61 11.63 -0.41
CA PRO A 448 -26.00 11.34 -0.78
C PRO A 448 -26.22 9.89 -1.24
N GLU A 449 -27.30 9.26 -0.78
CA GLU A 449 -27.62 7.86 -1.12
C GLU A 449 -27.70 7.61 -2.64
N ALA A 450 -28.14 8.60 -3.40
CA ALA A 450 -28.20 8.51 -4.86
C ALA A 450 -26.82 8.27 -5.49
N ILE A 451 -25.71 8.70 -4.86
CA ILE A 451 -24.34 8.46 -5.34
C ILE A 451 -23.97 6.96 -5.27
N PHE A 452 -24.54 6.22 -4.33
CA PHE A 452 -24.28 4.78 -4.20
C PHE A 452 -25.08 3.94 -5.21
N THR A 453 -26.14 4.49 -5.78
CA THR A 453 -27.05 3.77 -6.68
C THR A 453 -26.86 4.15 -8.15
N ILE A 454 -26.28 5.32 -8.41
CA ILE A 454 -26.02 5.77 -9.78
C ILE A 454 -24.93 4.89 -10.42
N ARG A 455 -25.15 4.52 -11.69
CA ARG A 455 -24.15 3.75 -12.44
C ARG A 455 -22.87 4.58 -12.61
N PRO A 456 -21.68 4.03 -12.34
CA PRO A 456 -20.41 4.71 -12.59
C PRO A 456 -20.31 5.17 -14.05
N SER A 457 -19.86 6.42 -14.24
CA SER A 457 -19.74 7.02 -15.56
C SER A 457 -18.81 8.22 -15.54
N ALA A 458 -17.92 8.32 -16.53
CA ALA A 458 -17.06 9.47 -16.73
C ALA A 458 -17.78 10.66 -17.38
N GLU A 459 -18.96 10.46 -18.00
CA GLU A 459 -19.78 11.49 -18.67
C GLU A 459 -18.98 12.37 -19.67
N LEU A 460 -18.06 11.76 -20.41
CA LEU A 460 -17.19 12.46 -21.38
C LEU A 460 -17.74 12.41 -22.81
N SER A 461 -18.60 11.42 -23.11
CA SER A 461 -19.27 11.22 -24.39
C SER A 461 -20.74 10.84 -24.23
N GLU A 462 -21.49 10.79 -25.34
CA GLU A 462 -22.91 10.42 -25.33
C GLU A 462 -23.12 8.98 -24.84
N GLU A 463 -22.22 8.07 -25.22
CA GLU A 463 -22.28 6.66 -24.81
C GLU A 463 -22.00 6.47 -23.30
N GLN A 464 -21.24 7.35 -22.70
CA GLN A 464 -20.88 7.32 -21.29
C GLN A 464 -21.86 8.09 -20.39
N THR A 465 -23.01 8.54 -20.88
CA THR A 465 -23.99 9.21 -20.01
C THR A 465 -24.65 8.22 -19.05
N VAL A 466 -24.99 8.71 -17.84
CA VAL A 466 -25.62 7.92 -16.77
C VAL A 466 -26.86 7.13 -17.23
N GLY A 467 -27.60 7.62 -18.22
CA GLY A 467 -28.82 6.98 -18.73
C GLY A 467 -28.59 5.96 -19.87
N ARG A 468 -27.39 5.81 -20.40
CA ARG A 468 -27.11 4.96 -21.57
C ARG A 468 -26.11 3.85 -21.35
N GLY A 469 -24.82 4.14 -21.23
CA GLY A 469 -23.76 3.12 -21.20
C GLY A 469 -23.01 3.04 -19.86
N GLY A 470 -22.64 4.18 -19.31
CA GLY A 470 -21.75 4.26 -18.16
C GLY A 470 -20.32 3.86 -18.49
N ASP A 471 -19.53 3.55 -17.47
CA ASP A 471 -18.16 3.09 -17.64
C ASP A 471 -18.12 1.71 -18.33
N PRO A 472 -17.08 1.45 -19.17
CA PRO A 472 -16.90 0.14 -19.78
C PRO A 472 -16.41 -0.93 -18.80
N LEU A 473 -16.03 -0.54 -17.59
CA LEU A 473 -15.58 -1.44 -16.52
C LEU A 473 -16.79 -2.11 -15.84
N LEU A 474 -16.83 -3.44 -15.90
CA LEU A 474 -17.82 -4.28 -15.22
C LEU A 474 -17.30 -4.59 -13.81
N TYR A 475 -17.37 -3.63 -12.88
CA TYR A 475 -16.69 -3.67 -11.58
C TYR A 475 -17.02 -4.92 -10.75
N GLU A 476 -18.25 -5.46 -10.85
CA GLU A 476 -18.66 -6.69 -10.16
C GLU A 476 -17.87 -7.95 -10.58
N TYR A 477 -17.15 -7.87 -11.70
CA TYR A 477 -16.26 -8.91 -12.23
C TYR A 477 -14.81 -8.40 -12.32
N HIS A 478 -14.59 -7.23 -12.93
CA HIS A 478 -13.24 -6.73 -13.23
C HIS A 478 -12.41 -6.44 -11.99
N ASP A 479 -13.00 -5.96 -10.88
CA ASP A 479 -12.28 -5.77 -9.62
C ASP A 479 -11.60 -7.07 -9.16
N TYR A 480 -12.31 -8.18 -9.28
CA TYR A 480 -11.82 -9.50 -8.85
C TYR A 480 -10.83 -10.10 -9.83
N LEU A 481 -11.08 -9.96 -11.14
CA LEU A 481 -10.15 -10.41 -12.18
C LEU A 481 -8.81 -9.66 -12.09
N PHE A 482 -8.86 -8.33 -12.01
CA PHE A 482 -7.65 -7.52 -11.91
C PHE A 482 -6.90 -7.76 -10.61
N ARG A 483 -7.61 -8.00 -9.52
CA ARG A 483 -7.00 -8.41 -8.25
C ARG A 483 -6.21 -9.72 -8.41
N ALA A 484 -6.72 -10.68 -9.16
CA ALA A 484 -6.01 -11.94 -9.42
C ALA A 484 -4.74 -11.73 -10.27
N PHE A 485 -4.75 -10.80 -11.23
CA PHE A 485 -3.55 -10.42 -11.98
C PHE A 485 -2.47 -9.75 -11.14
N VAL A 486 -2.86 -9.02 -10.07
CA VAL A 486 -1.96 -8.11 -9.36
C VAL A 486 -1.56 -8.63 -7.99
N GLU A 487 -2.54 -9.07 -7.17
CA GLU A 487 -2.34 -9.30 -5.74
C GLU A 487 -2.05 -10.75 -5.36
N ASN A 488 -2.40 -11.72 -6.20
CA ASN A 488 -2.08 -13.11 -5.94
C ASN A 488 -0.55 -13.31 -5.86
N TRP A 489 -0.10 -14.24 -5.03
CA TRP A 489 1.31 -14.59 -4.93
C TRP A 489 1.83 -15.09 -6.27
N GLU A 490 1.18 -16.10 -6.81
CA GLU A 490 1.31 -16.51 -8.21
C GLU A 490 0.28 -15.71 -9.01
N LYS A 491 0.78 -14.86 -9.90
CA LYS A 491 -0.07 -13.97 -10.69
C LYS A 491 -0.83 -14.76 -11.74
N MET A 492 -2.13 -14.56 -11.79
CA MET A 492 -2.98 -15.24 -12.75
C MET A 492 -2.68 -14.76 -14.18
N SER A 493 -2.42 -15.70 -15.06
CA SER A 493 -2.25 -15.46 -16.50
C SER A 493 -3.58 -15.57 -17.25
N PRO A 494 -3.71 -15.02 -18.47
CA PRO A 494 -4.89 -15.25 -19.32
C PRO A 494 -5.18 -16.73 -19.59
N ALA A 495 -4.15 -17.56 -19.69
CA ALA A 495 -4.32 -19.01 -19.86
C ALA A 495 -5.00 -19.67 -18.65
N GLU A 496 -4.64 -19.25 -17.44
CA GLU A 496 -5.28 -19.73 -16.21
C GLU A 496 -6.71 -19.22 -16.09
N VAL A 497 -6.99 -17.97 -16.51
CA VAL A 497 -8.36 -17.45 -16.58
C VAL A 497 -9.22 -18.34 -17.46
N LEU A 498 -8.76 -18.67 -18.68
CA LEU A 498 -9.51 -19.57 -19.58
C LEU A 498 -9.64 -20.99 -18.99
N ARG A 499 -8.61 -21.51 -18.30
CA ARG A 499 -8.70 -22.80 -17.63
C ARG A 499 -9.82 -22.83 -16.61
N HIS A 500 -9.83 -21.87 -15.68
CA HIS A 500 -10.86 -21.80 -14.65
C HIS A 500 -12.25 -21.51 -15.22
N TYR A 501 -12.34 -20.73 -16.32
CA TYR A 501 -13.57 -20.51 -17.04
C TYR A 501 -14.14 -21.80 -17.63
N MET A 502 -13.29 -22.62 -18.30
CA MET A 502 -13.68 -23.91 -18.86
C MET A 502 -14.04 -24.94 -17.77
N GLU A 503 -13.45 -24.85 -16.60
CA GLU A 503 -13.74 -25.69 -15.43
C GLU A 503 -14.97 -25.20 -14.64
N HIS A 504 -15.64 -24.12 -15.07
CA HIS A 504 -16.79 -23.50 -14.42
C HIS A 504 -16.55 -23.11 -12.94
N ASN A 505 -15.32 -22.77 -12.59
CA ASN A 505 -14.93 -22.39 -11.22
C ASN A 505 -14.25 -21.00 -11.12
N LEU A 506 -14.21 -20.24 -12.24
CA LEU A 506 -13.51 -18.94 -12.28
C LEU A 506 -14.06 -17.96 -11.24
N GLU A 507 -15.38 -17.84 -11.10
CA GLU A 507 -16.02 -16.94 -10.13
C GLU A 507 -15.57 -17.23 -8.69
N ALA A 508 -15.59 -18.50 -8.31
CA ALA A 508 -15.14 -18.94 -7.00
C ALA A 508 -13.64 -18.71 -6.81
N PHE A 509 -12.84 -18.93 -7.86
CA PHE A 509 -11.39 -18.76 -7.81
C PHE A 509 -10.96 -17.30 -7.64
N ILE A 510 -11.56 -16.37 -8.40
CA ILE A 510 -11.25 -14.94 -8.28
C ILE A 510 -12.02 -14.29 -7.11
N GLY A 511 -13.10 -14.92 -6.64
CA GLY A 511 -13.91 -14.48 -5.50
C GLY A 511 -15.01 -13.47 -5.87
N CYS A 512 -15.47 -13.41 -7.12
CA CYS A 512 -16.65 -12.65 -7.50
C CYS A 512 -17.95 -13.41 -7.20
N GLY A 513 -19.09 -12.72 -7.34
CA GLY A 513 -20.40 -13.32 -7.08
C GLY A 513 -20.73 -14.47 -8.06
N SER A 514 -21.46 -15.47 -7.58
CA SER A 514 -21.90 -16.59 -8.42
C SER A 514 -22.88 -16.13 -9.51
N GLY A 515 -22.74 -16.63 -10.75
CA GLY A 515 -23.57 -16.30 -11.91
C GLY A 515 -23.29 -14.92 -12.52
N VAL A 516 -22.26 -14.21 -12.08
CA VAL A 516 -21.88 -12.90 -12.61
C VAL A 516 -21.38 -13.03 -14.06
N ILE A 517 -20.52 -14.00 -14.33
CA ILE A 517 -19.93 -14.19 -15.65
C ILE A 517 -20.99 -14.56 -16.68
N ASP A 518 -21.87 -15.50 -16.36
CA ASP A 518 -22.97 -15.92 -17.25
C ASP A 518 -23.96 -14.78 -17.55
N ARG A 519 -24.19 -13.89 -16.58
CA ARG A 519 -25.02 -12.70 -16.77
C ARG A 519 -24.36 -11.66 -17.67
N LEU A 520 -23.04 -11.49 -17.57
CA LEU A 520 -22.30 -10.45 -18.29
C LEU A 520 -21.94 -10.87 -19.72
N PHE A 521 -21.69 -12.14 -19.95
CA PHE A 521 -21.18 -12.65 -21.23
C PHE A 521 -22.09 -13.75 -21.77
N SER A 522 -22.80 -13.45 -22.85
CA SER A 522 -23.75 -14.38 -23.50
C SER A 522 -23.05 -15.46 -24.35
N THR A 523 -21.78 -15.28 -24.72
CA THR A 523 -20.98 -16.21 -25.54
C THR A 523 -19.55 -16.29 -25.05
N HIS A 524 -18.86 -17.39 -25.37
CA HIS A 524 -17.43 -17.52 -25.09
C HIS A 524 -16.59 -16.46 -25.81
N ASP A 525 -16.98 -16.11 -27.05
CA ASP A 525 -16.32 -15.07 -27.84
C ASP A 525 -16.40 -13.69 -27.13
N ALA A 526 -17.56 -13.34 -26.57
CA ALA A 526 -17.71 -12.08 -25.82
C ALA A 526 -16.80 -12.05 -24.58
N PHE A 527 -16.73 -13.14 -23.82
CA PHE A 527 -15.84 -13.29 -22.67
C PHE A 527 -14.36 -13.17 -23.06
N ILE A 528 -13.95 -13.86 -24.13
CA ILE A 528 -12.57 -13.85 -24.63
C ILE A 528 -12.16 -12.45 -25.09
N ARG A 529 -13.02 -11.75 -25.85
CA ARG A 529 -12.74 -10.39 -26.30
C ARG A 529 -12.61 -9.41 -25.14
N ASP A 530 -13.42 -9.55 -24.11
CA ASP A 530 -13.31 -8.75 -22.89
C ASP A 530 -11.98 -9.01 -22.18
N LEU A 531 -11.62 -10.26 -21.96
CA LEU A 531 -10.35 -10.66 -21.34
C LEU A 531 -9.14 -10.11 -22.13
N GLU A 532 -9.14 -10.29 -23.46
CA GLU A 532 -8.05 -9.82 -24.32
C GLU A 532 -7.93 -8.30 -24.31
N ARG A 533 -9.06 -7.58 -24.37
CA ARG A 533 -9.09 -6.12 -24.28
C ARG A 533 -8.42 -5.62 -23.02
N TRP A 534 -8.87 -6.12 -21.87
CA TRP A 534 -8.40 -5.60 -20.58
C TRP A 534 -6.99 -6.06 -20.24
N TYR A 535 -6.62 -7.29 -20.59
CA TYR A 535 -5.25 -7.76 -20.39
C TYR A 535 -4.26 -7.03 -21.30
N THR A 536 -4.65 -6.73 -22.55
CA THR A 536 -3.84 -5.93 -23.47
C THR A 536 -3.61 -4.51 -22.94
N LEU A 537 -4.62 -3.88 -22.38
CA LEU A 537 -4.47 -2.58 -21.73
C LEU A 537 -3.59 -2.68 -20.48
N PHE A 538 -3.85 -3.65 -19.60
CA PHE A 538 -3.10 -3.88 -18.37
C PHE A 538 -1.60 -4.08 -18.60
N ALA A 539 -1.24 -5.00 -19.48
CA ALA A 539 0.17 -5.34 -19.77
C ALA A 539 0.86 -4.33 -20.70
N GLY A 540 0.08 -3.56 -21.45
CA GLY A 540 0.57 -2.61 -22.45
C GLY A 540 0.56 -1.16 -21.96
N PHE A 541 -0.28 -0.33 -22.59
CA PHE A 541 -0.25 1.13 -22.43
C PHE A 541 -0.56 1.62 -21.01
N ALA A 542 -1.32 0.85 -20.22
CA ALA A 542 -1.62 1.20 -18.84
C ALA A 542 -0.37 1.31 -17.96
N SER A 543 0.72 0.59 -18.27
CA SER A 543 1.95 0.69 -17.50
C SER A 543 2.54 2.12 -17.54
N ALA A 544 2.50 2.77 -18.70
CA ALA A 544 2.93 4.17 -18.85
C ALA A 544 2.07 5.12 -18.00
N LYS A 545 0.74 4.88 -17.94
CA LYS A 545 -0.17 5.65 -17.10
C LYS A 545 0.08 5.42 -15.61
N ARG A 546 0.36 4.17 -15.20
CA ARG A 546 0.73 3.84 -13.82
C ARG A 546 2.05 4.51 -13.39
N ILE A 547 3.04 4.57 -14.28
CA ILE A 547 4.30 5.29 -14.01
C ILE A 547 4.04 6.78 -13.77
N GLN A 548 3.16 7.39 -14.53
CA GLN A 548 2.87 8.82 -14.47
C GLN A 548 1.89 9.17 -13.33
N ALA A 549 1.01 8.26 -12.94
CA ALA A 549 0.00 8.48 -11.89
C ALA A 549 0.62 9.00 -10.58
N PRO A 550 -0.13 9.77 -9.77
CA PRO A 550 0.35 10.32 -8.50
C PRO A 550 0.79 9.26 -7.49
N PRO A 551 1.53 9.64 -6.44
CA PRO A 551 1.80 8.79 -5.30
C PRO A 551 0.52 8.18 -4.70
N ILE A 552 0.62 6.93 -4.28
CA ILE A 552 -0.49 6.11 -3.78
C ILE A 552 -0.22 5.69 -2.34
N LEU A 553 -1.21 5.79 -1.47
CA LEU A 553 -1.14 5.19 -0.13
C LEU A 553 -1.32 3.67 -0.24
N SER A 554 -0.31 2.92 0.19
CA SER A 554 -0.31 1.46 0.10
C SER A 554 -1.14 0.83 1.21
N LEU A 555 -2.15 0.05 0.83
CA LEU A 555 -3.00 -0.75 1.73
C LEU A 555 -2.92 -2.24 1.40
N SER A 556 -2.84 -2.58 0.12
CA SER A 556 -2.79 -3.95 -0.35
C SER A 556 -1.37 -4.51 -0.41
N ARG A 557 -1.25 -5.78 -0.80
CA ARG A 557 0.05 -6.43 -1.00
C ARG A 557 0.80 -5.94 -2.25
N ARG A 558 0.12 -5.25 -3.16
CA ARG A 558 0.65 -4.83 -4.46
C ARG A 558 0.05 -3.49 -4.86
N ALA A 559 0.48 -2.42 -4.19
CA ALA A 559 0.21 -1.07 -4.64
C ALA A 559 1.07 -0.74 -5.87
N TYR A 560 0.51 0.01 -6.82
CA TYR A 560 1.27 0.46 -7.99
C TYR A 560 2.30 1.53 -7.62
N GLY A 561 3.48 1.41 -8.19
CA GLY A 561 4.60 2.31 -7.93
C GLY A 561 5.88 1.50 -7.71
N PHE A 562 6.44 1.52 -6.51
CA PHE A 562 7.64 0.75 -6.19
C PHE A 562 7.35 -0.74 -5.96
N ASP A 563 6.26 -1.06 -5.26
CA ASP A 563 5.94 -2.43 -4.83
C ASP A 563 5.55 -3.34 -6.01
N PHE A 564 4.72 -2.84 -6.92
CA PHE A 564 4.39 -3.56 -8.15
C PHE A 564 5.45 -3.26 -9.22
N ARG A 565 6.44 -4.14 -9.34
CA ARG A 565 7.49 -4.03 -10.36
C ARG A 565 7.01 -4.62 -11.67
N GLU A 566 6.92 -3.81 -12.70
CA GLU A 566 6.50 -4.20 -14.04
C GLU A 566 7.51 -3.76 -15.10
N ALA A 567 7.59 -4.52 -16.18
CA ALA A 567 8.29 -4.13 -17.39
C ALA A 567 7.26 -3.78 -18.46
N GLN A 568 7.48 -2.67 -19.18
CA GLN A 568 6.63 -2.33 -20.30
C GLN A 568 7.01 -3.17 -21.52
N LEU A 569 6.25 -4.21 -21.76
CA LEU A 569 6.40 -5.13 -22.88
C LEU A 569 5.06 -5.23 -23.63
N SER A 570 5.11 -5.84 -24.82
CA SER A 570 3.87 -6.23 -25.49
C SER A 570 3.10 -7.27 -24.67
N PRO A 571 1.76 -7.24 -24.66
CA PRO A 571 0.95 -8.26 -24.01
C PRO A 571 1.37 -9.66 -24.47
N TYR A 572 1.54 -10.57 -23.52
CA TYR A 572 1.95 -11.93 -23.81
C TYR A 572 0.77 -12.87 -23.59
N PHE A 573 0.37 -13.56 -24.67
CA PHE A 573 -0.55 -14.67 -24.65
C PHE A 573 0.22 -15.95 -24.94
N SER A 574 0.16 -16.93 -24.03
CA SER A 574 0.90 -18.19 -24.15
C SER A 574 0.30 -19.12 -25.21
N MET A 575 1.08 -20.12 -25.69
CA MET A 575 0.55 -21.15 -26.58
C MET A 575 -0.66 -21.88 -25.96
N GLU A 576 -0.59 -22.14 -24.65
CA GLU A 576 -1.69 -22.74 -23.90
C GLU A 576 -2.98 -21.87 -23.92
N TYR A 577 -2.82 -20.54 -23.87
CA TYR A 577 -3.94 -19.62 -24.03
C TYR A 577 -4.60 -19.77 -25.41
N GLU A 578 -3.81 -19.76 -26.47
CA GLU A 578 -4.33 -19.89 -27.84
C GLU A 578 -5.03 -21.23 -28.09
N GLU A 579 -4.51 -22.32 -27.52
CA GLU A 579 -5.15 -23.64 -27.60
C GLU A 579 -6.51 -23.64 -26.89
N ARG A 580 -6.61 -23.07 -25.69
CA ARG A 580 -7.87 -22.99 -24.93
C ARG A 580 -8.87 -22.08 -25.63
N LYS A 581 -8.43 -20.92 -26.11
CA LYS A 581 -9.23 -20.01 -26.90
C LYS A 581 -9.85 -20.70 -28.13
N ALA A 582 -9.04 -21.41 -28.90
CA ALA A 582 -9.51 -22.13 -30.08
C ALA A 582 -10.58 -23.19 -29.75
N LYS A 583 -10.41 -23.92 -28.62
CA LYS A 583 -11.41 -24.89 -28.14
C LYS A 583 -12.75 -24.22 -27.81
N LEU A 584 -12.74 -23.13 -27.05
CA LEU A 584 -13.94 -22.39 -26.66
C LEU A 584 -14.68 -21.82 -27.87
N LEU A 585 -13.97 -21.18 -28.82
CA LEU A 585 -14.56 -20.62 -30.03
C LEU A 585 -15.12 -21.69 -30.99
N THR A 586 -14.63 -22.92 -30.92
CA THR A 586 -15.19 -24.05 -31.67
C THR A 586 -16.52 -24.48 -31.06
N GLN A 587 -16.70 -24.39 -29.76
CA GLN A 587 -17.96 -24.70 -29.08
C GLN A 587 -19.07 -23.68 -29.47
N ASP A 588 -18.76 -22.38 -29.51
CA ASP A 588 -19.70 -21.33 -29.94
C ASP A 588 -20.23 -21.54 -31.39
N ARG A 589 -19.46 -22.20 -32.26
CA ARG A 589 -19.86 -22.46 -33.65
C ARG A 589 -20.80 -23.66 -33.80
N LEU A 590 -20.94 -24.46 -32.74
CA LEU A 590 -21.76 -25.67 -32.73
C LEU A 590 -23.21 -25.41 -32.22
N PHE A 591 -23.45 -24.23 -31.66
CA PHE A 591 -24.74 -23.71 -31.24
C PHE A 591 -25.17 -22.51 -32.11
#